data_2c7f144987aa32866bed0ce9873b166d
#
_entry.id   2c7f144987aa32866bed0ce9873b166d
#
_cell.length_a   1.000
_cell.length_b   1.000
_cell.length_c   1.000
_cell.angle_alpha   90.00
_cell.angle_beta   90.00
_cell.angle_gamma   90.00
#
_symmetry.space_group_name_H-M   'P 1'
#
loop_
_entity.id
_entity.type
_entity.pdbx_description
1 polymer ?
#
loop_
_entity_poly.entity_id
_entity_poly.type
_entity_poly.pdbx_seq_one_letter_code
_entity_poly.pdbx_strand_id
1 'polypeptide(L)'
;MNDNMQQYLDKAEVLIEALPYIQRFNRKIIVVKYGGSAMVDEDLKKQVIQDVTLLKLVGFKPIIVHGGGKEISKWVGKVGMEPQFINGLRVTDADTMEVAEMVLGKVNKSLVQLVESLGVRAIGISGKDGALLKVDKKYSNGEDIGFVGEVKEVNADILFDLLEKDFLPIVCPVGMDDDYQTYNINADDAACAIARAVHAEKLAFLTDIEGVYKDPKDPKTLISELWVDEARNLMKEGYIGGGMLPKLQNCIDAIANGVSRVHILDGRIPHCLLLEIFTNKGIGTAILNGTESRYYYGE
;
A
#
# COMPACT_ATOMS: atom_id res chain seq x y z
N MET A 1 -20.20 23.42 -32.78
CA MET A 1 -19.36 22.20 -32.78
C MET A 1 -20.29 21.05 -32.49
N ASN A 2 -20.13 19.89 -33.17
CA ASN A 2 -21.06 18.78 -32.97
C ASN A 2 -20.79 18.22 -31.54
N ASP A 3 -21.83 17.91 -30.73
CA ASP A 3 -21.68 17.43 -29.33
C ASP A 3 -20.71 16.25 -29.20
N ASN A 4 -20.62 15.44 -30.24
CA ASN A 4 -19.72 14.30 -30.33
C ASN A 4 -18.22 14.74 -30.42
N MET A 5 -17.94 15.87 -31.10
CA MET A 5 -16.56 16.38 -31.20
C MET A 5 -16.09 16.97 -29.88
N GLN A 6 -16.97 17.65 -29.14
CA GLN A 6 -16.61 18.19 -27.83
C GLN A 6 -16.19 17.08 -26.86
N GLN A 7 -16.91 15.97 -26.80
CA GLN A 7 -16.53 14.81 -25.98
C GLN A 7 -15.14 14.23 -26.33
N TYR A 8 -14.74 14.26 -27.61
CA TYR A 8 -13.39 13.82 -28.00
C TYR A 8 -12.31 14.84 -27.58
N LEU A 9 -12.61 16.12 -27.68
CA LEU A 9 -11.70 17.19 -27.22
C LEU A 9 -11.48 17.11 -25.70
N ASP A 10 -12.56 16.95 -24.92
CA ASP A 10 -12.51 16.80 -23.47
C ASP A 10 -11.62 15.61 -23.06
N LYS A 11 -11.73 14.47 -23.75
CA LYS A 11 -10.85 13.30 -23.53
C LYS A 11 -9.38 13.60 -23.84
N ALA A 12 -9.12 14.35 -24.91
CA ALA A 12 -7.76 14.74 -25.27
C ALA A 12 -7.16 15.71 -24.22
N GLU A 13 -7.95 16.65 -23.74
CA GLU A 13 -7.55 17.60 -22.70
C GLU A 13 -7.17 16.87 -21.40
N VAL A 14 -7.98 15.91 -20.93
CA VAL A 14 -7.67 15.10 -19.74
C VAL A 14 -6.32 14.37 -19.90
N LEU A 15 -6.00 13.85 -21.08
CA LEU A 15 -4.70 13.20 -21.31
C LEU A 15 -3.54 14.20 -21.29
N ILE A 16 -3.75 15.40 -21.80
CA ILE A 16 -2.73 16.47 -21.78
C ILE A 16 -2.53 16.99 -20.36
N GLU A 17 -3.58 17.12 -19.55
CA GLU A 17 -3.49 17.49 -18.15
C GLU A 17 -2.64 16.50 -17.33
N ALA A 18 -2.64 15.23 -17.70
CA ALA A 18 -1.81 14.20 -17.04
C ALA A 18 -0.32 14.30 -17.40
N LEU A 19 0.05 14.98 -18.51
CA LEU A 19 1.40 14.99 -19.04
C LEU A 19 2.48 15.47 -18.04
N PRO A 20 2.28 16.57 -17.29
CA PRO A 20 3.26 17.03 -16.30
C PRO A 20 3.56 15.99 -15.22
N TYR A 21 2.53 15.29 -14.75
CA TYR A 21 2.66 14.23 -13.74
C TYR A 21 3.42 13.02 -14.30
N ILE A 22 3.12 12.61 -15.54
CA ILE A 22 3.82 11.53 -16.23
C ILE A 22 5.32 11.87 -16.38
N GLN A 23 5.66 13.10 -16.80
CA GLN A 23 7.04 13.55 -16.92
C GLN A 23 7.77 13.55 -15.58
N ARG A 24 7.12 14.06 -14.52
CA ARG A 24 7.73 14.15 -13.19
C ARG A 24 7.99 12.79 -12.57
N PHE A 25 7.06 11.86 -12.71
CA PHE A 25 7.13 10.56 -12.06
C PHE A 25 7.65 9.44 -12.96
N ASN A 26 8.06 9.75 -14.18
CA ASN A 26 8.65 8.78 -15.08
C ASN A 26 9.87 8.10 -14.42
N ARG A 27 9.90 6.78 -14.41
CA ARG A 27 10.90 5.92 -13.77
C ARG A 27 10.96 6.01 -12.23
N LYS A 28 10.07 6.76 -11.59
CA LYS A 28 9.98 6.82 -10.13
C LYS A 28 9.29 5.58 -9.58
N ILE A 29 9.81 5.07 -8.47
CA ILE A 29 9.22 3.93 -7.77
C ILE A 29 8.05 4.41 -6.93
N ILE A 30 6.92 3.70 -7.07
CA ILE A 30 5.73 3.88 -6.25
C ILE A 30 5.40 2.55 -5.59
N VAL A 31 5.30 2.54 -4.26
CA VAL A 31 4.82 1.37 -3.52
C VAL A 31 3.34 1.56 -3.22
N VAL A 32 2.53 0.59 -3.61
CA VAL A 32 1.09 0.57 -3.36
C VAL A 32 0.78 -0.54 -2.37
N LYS A 33 0.44 -0.16 -1.15
CA LYS A 33 -0.11 -1.11 -0.19
C LYS A 33 -1.59 -1.33 -0.52
N TYR A 34 -1.93 -2.53 -0.92
CA TYR A 34 -3.26 -2.94 -1.32
C TYR A 34 -3.90 -3.87 -0.30
N GLY A 35 -5.03 -3.47 0.28
CA GLY A 35 -5.69 -4.23 1.34
C GLY A 35 -7.11 -3.74 1.61
N GLY A 36 -7.70 -4.22 2.69
CA GLY A 36 -9.03 -3.78 3.12
C GLY A 36 -10.19 -4.35 2.29
N SER A 37 -11.28 -3.60 2.23
CA SER A 37 -12.51 -4.00 1.53
C SER A 37 -12.33 -4.05 0.02
N ALA A 38 -11.47 -3.20 -0.54
CA ALA A 38 -11.18 -3.18 -1.97
C ALA A 38 -10.60 -4.50 -2.51
N MET A 39 -10.03 -5.34 -1.65
CA MET A 39 -9.55 -6.68 -2.06
C MET A 39 -10.66 -7.73 -2.15
N VAL A 40 -11.78 -7.51 -1.49
CA VAL A 40 -12.89 -8.47 -1.40
C VAL A 40 -13.91 -8.22 -2.50
N ASP A 41 -14.06 -6.96 -2.90
CA ASP A 41 -14.93 -6.57 -4.01
C ASP A 41 -14.18 -6.76 -5.33
N GLU A 42 -14.72 -7.62 -6.19
CA GLU A 42 -14.06 -8.00 -7.46
C GLU A 42 -13.99 -6.84 -8.47
N ASP A 43 -14.95 -5.91 -8.44
CA ASP A 43 -14.94 -4.75 -9.36
C ASP A 43 -13.94 -3.69 -8.88
N LEU A 44 -13.91 -3.38 -7.59
CA LEU A 44 -12.88 -2.51 -7.02
C LEU A 44 -11.47 -3.09 -7.21
N LYS A 45 -11.32 -4.39 -7.02
CA LYS A 45 -10.04 -5.07 -7.26
C LYS A 45 -9.56 -4.88 -8.70
N LYS A 46 -10.45 -5.07 -9.69
CA LYS A 46 -10.10 -4.84 -11.09
C LYS A 46 -9.69 -3.40 -11.35
N GLN A 47 -10.42 -2.43 -10.79
CA GLN A 47 -10.13 -1.01 -10.97
C GLN A 47 -8.77 -0.62 -10.37
N VAL A 48 -8.46 -1.04 -9.14
CA VAL A 48 -7.13 -0.80 -8.53
C VAL A 48 -6.01 -1.39 -9.38
N ILE A 49 -6.19 -2.61 -9.89
CA ILE A 49 -5.17 -3.25 -10.75
C ILE A 49 -5.07 -2.55 -12.10
N GLN A 50 -6.17 -2.06 -12.67
CA GLN A 50 -6.14 -1.21 -13.87
C GLN A 50 -5.36 0.07 -13.62
N ASP A 51 -5.57 0.73 -12.49
CA ASP A 51 -4.84 1.94 -12.11
C ASP A 51 -3.33 1.69 -12.03
N VAL A 52 -2.92 0.66 -11.29
CA VAL A 52 -1.48 0.31 -11.16
C VAL A 52 -0.88 -0.09 -12.51
N THR A 53 -1.64 -0.81 -13.34
CA THR A 53 -1.23 -1.21 -14.68
C THR A 53 -1.03 0.03 -15.56
N LEU A 54 -1.96 0.99 -15.53
CA LEU A 54 -1.82 2.26 -16.26
C LEU A 54 -0.59 3.04 -15.79
N LEU A 55 -0.38 3.17 -14.48
CA LEU A 55 0.82 3.82 -13.93
C LEU A 55 2.09 3.20 -14.49
N LYS A 56 2.18 1.85 -14.55
CA LYS A 56 3.33 1.18 -15.14
C LYS A 56 3.48 1.52 -16.63
N LEU A 57 2.41 1.45 -17.42
CA LEU A 57 2.44 1.71 -18.86
C LEU A 57 2.84 3.14 -19.20
N VAL A 58 2.53 4.12 -18.36
CA VAL A 58 2.95 5.51 -18.53
C VAL A 58 4.33 5.81 -17.96
N GLY A 59 5.08 4.79 -17.50
CA GLY A 59 6.50 4.89 -17.18
C GLY A 59 6.87 4.93 -15.69
N PHE A 60 5.90 4.80 -14.78
CA PHE A 60 6.20 4.59 -13.35
C PHE A 60 6.77 3.18 -13.11
N LYS A 61 7.39 2.98 -11.96
CA LYS A 61 7.85 1.68 -11.47
C LYS A 61 7.05 1.25 -10.24
N PRO A 62 5.82 0.73 -10.41
CA PRO A 62 4.99 0.34 -9.27
C PRO A 62 5.44 -0.99 -8.66
N ILE A 63 5.34 -1.08 -7.33
CA ILE A 63 5.44 -2.30 -6.53
C ILE A 63 4.15 -2.43 -5.74
N ILE A 64 3.47 -3.57 -5.81
CA ILE A 64 2.29 -3.84 -4.97
C ILE A 64 2.74 -4.65 -3.75
N VAL A 65 2.34 -4.21 -2.56
CA VAL A 65 2.40 -5.01 -1.33
C VAL A 65 0.97 -5.28 -0.89
N HIS A 66 0.53 -6.54 -0.98
CA HIS A 66 -0.86 -6.85 -0.71
C HIS A 66 -1.09 -7.38 0.70
N GLY A 67 -2.28 -7.13 1.23
CA GLY A 67 -2.79 -7.78 2.43
C GLY A 67 -3.53 -9.09 2.11
N GLY A 68 -4.33 -9.54 3.06
CA GLY A 68 -5.15 -10.76 2.90
C GLY A 68 -5.90 -11.14 4.19
N GLY A 69 -5.93 -10.26 5.18
CA GLY A 69 -6.47 -10.56 6.50
C GLY A 69 -7.90 -11.14 6.49
N LYS A 70 -8.78 -10.60 5.64
CA LYS A 70 -10.17 -11.10 5.50
C LYS A 70 -10.20 -12.52 4.90
N GLU A 71 -9.39 -12.78 3.88
CA GLU A 71 -9.29 -14.11 3.28
C GLU A 71 -8.65 -15.13 4.25
N ILE A 72 -7.60 -14.73 5.00
CA ILE A 72 -7.01 -15.58 6.06
C ILE A 72 -8.09 -15.94 7.09
N SER A 73 -8.84 -14.95 7.63
CA SER A 73 -9.91 -15.21 8.62
C SER A 73 -10.96 -16.16 8.08
N LYS A 74 -11.37 -15.99 6.84
CA LYS A 74 -12.32 -16.88 6.16
C LYS A 74 -11.81 -18.32 6.06
N TRP A 75 -10.52 -18.52 5.73
CA TRP A 75 -9.96 -19.85 5.59
C TRP A 75 -9.65 -20.51 6.94
N VAL A 76 -9.17 -19.74 7.94
CA VAL A 76 -9.05 -20.19 9.34
C VAL A 76 -10.38 -20.74 9.85
N GLY A 77 -11.49 -20.00 9.62
CA GLY A 77 -12.83 -20.50 9.96
C GLY A 77 -13.25 -21.75 9.18
N LYS A 78 -12.86 -21.87 7.89
CA LYS A 78 -13.19 -23.06 7.08
C LYS A 78 -12.48 -24.33 7.53
N VAL A 79 -11.29 -24.22 8.11
CA VAL A 79 -10.55 -25.37 8.67
C VAL A 79 -10.91 -25.64 10.13
N GLY A 80 -11.95 -24.97 10.66
CA GLY A 80 -12.49 -25.21 12.00
C GLY A 80 -11.76 -24.48 13.13
N MET A 81 -10.92 -23.50 12.82
CA MET A 81 -10.24 -22.66 13.80
C MET A 81 -10.94 -21.29 13.94
N GLU A 82 -10.68 -20.58 15.04
CA GLU A 82 -11.20 -19.23 15.26
C GLU A 82 -10.08 -18.19 15.12
N PRO A 83 -10.25 -17.15 14.27
CA PRO A 83 -9.27 -16.07 14.16
C PRO A 83 -9.20 -15.28 15.46
N GLN A 84 -8.00 -15.14 16.02
CA GLN A 84 -7.76 -14.35 17.23
C GLN A 84 -6.92 -13.12 16.91
N PHE A 85 -7.16 -12.02 17.64
CA PHE A 85 -6.45 -10.76 17.49
C PHE A 85 -6.11 -10.15 18.85
N ILE A 86 -4.90 -9.62 18.96
CA ILE A 86 -4.43 -8.83 20.11
C ILE A 86 -3.94 -7.49 19.57
N ASN A 87 -4.50 -6.40 20.06
CA ASN A 87 -4.17 -5.03 19.64
C ASN A 87 -4.19 -4.82 18.10
N GLY A 88 -5.13 -5.49 17.41
CA GLY A 88 -5.28 -5.42 15.96
C GLY A 88 -4.32 -6.30 15.16
N LEU A 89 -3.36 -6.97 15.82
CA LEU A 89 -2.49 -7.97 15.19
C LEU A 89 -3.10 -9.37 15.33
N ARG A 90 -3.01 -10.16 14.26
CA ARG A 90 -3.49 -11.55 14.27
C ARG A 90 -2.57 -12.41 15.14
N VAL A 91 -3.14 -13.09 16.13
CA VAL A 91 -2.42 -14.17 16.79
C VAL A 91 -2.22 -15.29 15.76
N THR A 92 -0.99 -15.68 15.56
CA THR A 92 -0.60 -16.59 14.48
C THR A 92 0.17 -17.78 15.07
N ASP A 93 -0.54 -18.80 15.53
CA ASP A 93 0.06 -20.09 15.90
C ASP A 93 0.55 -20.84 14.65
N ALA A 94 1.10 -22.05 14.83
CA ALA A 94 1.69 -22.81 13.74
C ALA A 94 0.65 -23.14 12.65
N ASP A 95 -0.54 -23.58 13.02
CA ASP A 95 -1.61 -23.94 12.09
C ASP A 95 -2.15 -22.71 11.36
N THR A 96 -2.31 -21.60 12.08
CA THR A 96 -2.71 -20.32 11.50
C THR A 96 -1.64 -19.78 10.54
N MET A 97 -0.34 -19.99 10.82
CA MET A 97 0.74 -19.57 9.93
C MET A 97 0.72 -20.35 8.61
N GLU A 98 0.49 -21.66 8.67
CA GLU A 98 0.35 -22.48 7.47
C GLU A 98 -0.82 -22.03 6.60
N VAL A 99 -1.98 -21.80 7.22
CA VAL A 99 -3.17 -21.26 6.52
C VAL A 99 -2.88 -19.87 5.94
N ALA A 100 -2.22 -19.00 6.69
CA ALA A 100 -1.89 -17.65 6.25
C ALA A 100 -0.96 -17.68 5.02
N GLU A 101 0.07 -18.51 5.03
CA GLU A 101 1.00 -18.64 3.91
C GLU A 101 0.30 -19.16 2.65
N MET A 102 -0.52 -20.22 2.75
CA MET A 102 -1.30 -20.75 1.63
C MET A 102 -2.25 -19.69 1.05
N VAL A 103 -2.97 -18.99 1.91
CA VAL A 103 -3.98 -18.00 1.49
C VAL A 103 -3.33 -16.79 0.85
N LEU A 104 -2.29 -16.25 1.46
CA LEU A 104 -1.56 -15.10 0.93
C LEU A 104 -0.87 -15.45 -0.40
N GLY A 105 -0.31 -16.66 -0.54
CA GLY A 105 0.23 -17.15 -1.80
C GLY A 105 -0.82 -17.23 -2.91
N LYS A 106 -2.03 -17.71 -2.59
CA LYS A 106 -3.16 -17.73 -3.54
C LYS A 106 -3.58 -16.32 -3.95
N VAL A 107 -3.72 -15.40 -2.99
CA VAL A 107 -4.06 -13.99 -3.27
C VAL A 107 -2.99 -13.37 -4.17
N ASN A 108 -1.71 -13.56 -3.84
CA ASN A 108 -0.59 -13.08 -4.64
C ASN A 108 -0.70 -13.50 -6.11
N LYS A 109 -0.87 -14.80 -6.37
CA LYS A 109 -0.96 -15.31 -7.74
C LYS A 109 -2.23 -14.87 -8.47
N SER A 110 -3.32 -14.64 -7.77
CA SER A 110 -4.54 -14.09 -8.39
C SER A 110 -4.34 -12.65 -8.87
N LEU A 111 -3.57 -11.84 -8.13
CA LEU A 111 -3.22 -10.48 -8.55
C LEU A 111 -2.26 -10.48 -9.75
N VAL A 112 -1.28 -11.38 -9.76
CA VAL A 112 -0.39 -11.58 -10.92
C VAL A 112 -1.21 -11.89 -12.17
N GLN A 113 -2.11 -12.86 -12.08
CA GLN A 113 -2.97 -13.25 -13.20
C GLN A 113 -3.81 -12.08 -13.72
N LEU A 114 -4.31 -11.23 -12.82
CA LEU A 114 -5.12 -10.08 -13.20
C LEU A 114 -4.28 -9.01 -13.91
N VAL A 115 -3.05 -8.72 -13.45
CA VAL A 115 -2.13 -7.79 -14.13
C VAL A 115 -1.72 -8.32 -15.51
N GLU A 116 -1.37 -9.61 -15.60
CA GLU A 116 -1.01 -10.26 -16.87
C GLU A 116 -2.16 -10.22 -17.87
N SER A 117 -3.42 -10.34 -17.42
CA SER A 117 -4.59 -10.22 -18.29
C SER A 117 -4.77 -8.85 -18.93
N LEU A 118 -4.11 -7.82 -18.36
CA LEU A 118 -4.06 -6.45 -18.90
C LEU A 118 -2.82 -6.19 -19.78
N GLY A 119 -2.04 -7.23 -20.11
CA GLY A 119 -0.89 -7.15 -21.00
C GLY A 119 0.39 -6.62 -20.34
N VAL A 120 0.47 -6.56 -19.02
CA VAL A 120 1.65 -6.15 -18.28
C VAL A 120 2.30 -7.35 -17.59
N ARG A 121 3.63 -7.49 -17.73
CA ARG A 121 4.40 -8.56 -17.10
C ARG A 121 4.45 -8.34 -15.60
N ALA A 122 3.99 -9.31 -14.83
CA ALA A 122 4.01 -9.26 -13.38
C ALA A 122 4.68 -10.50 -12.77
N ILE A 123 5.24 -10.35 -11.60
CA ILE A 123 5.77 -11.46 -10.83
C ILE A 123 5.34 -11.33 -9.37
N GLY A 124 4.81 -12.42 -8.84
CA GLY A 124 4.43 -12.51 -7.43
C GLY A 124 5.52 -13.21 -6.63
N ILE A 125 5.99 -12.54 -5.60
CA ILE A 125 7.00 -13.03 -4.66
C ILE A 125 6.50 -12.87 -3.23
N SER A 126 7.10 -13.61 -2.30
CA SER A 126 6.96 -13.39 -0.86
C SER A 126 8.21 -12.73 -0.30
N GLY A 127 8.17 -12.27 0.94
CA GLY A 127 9.36 -11.79 1.62
C GLY A 127 10.43 -12.88 1.84
N LYS A 128 10.10 -14.16 1.64
CA LYS A 128 11.05 -15.28 1.69
C LYS A 128 11.92 -15.37 0.43
N ASP A 129 11.37 -14.97 -0.73
CA ASP A 129 12.07 -15.06 -2.01
C ASP A 129 13.24 -14.06 -2.04
N GLY A 130 14.44 -14.58 -2.32
CA GLY A 130 15.67 -13.80 -2.29
C GLY A 130 15.98 -13.17 -0.93
N ALA A 131 15.43 -13.71 0.17
CA ALA A 131 15.52 -13.13 1.52
C ALA A 131 15.08 -11.66 1.55
N LEU A 132 14.03 -11.32 0.79
CA LEU A 132 13.55 -9.95 0.64
C LEU A 132 13.15 -9.32 1.98
N LEU A 133 12.46 -10.06 2.87
CA LEU A 133 12.05 -9.58 4.19
C LEU A 133 12.61 -10.49 5.28
N LYS A 134 13.67 -10.05 5.95
CA LYS A 134 14.14 -10.64 7.19
C LYS A 134 13.41 -10.02 8.37
N VAL A 135 13.03 -10.86 9.32
CA VAL A 135 12.21 -10.44 10.46
C VAL A 135 12.80 -10.90 11.78
N ASP A 136 12.50 -10.16 12.84
CA ASP A 136 12.55 -10.64 14.21
C ASP A 136 11.12 -10.98 14.68
N LYS A 137 10.98 -11.88 15.66
CA LYS A 137 9.67 -12.22 16.23
C LYS A 137 9.06 -10.99 16.91
N LYS A 138 7.81 -10.68 16.57
CA LYS A 138 7.06 -9.55 17.13
C LYS A 138 6.22 -9.98 18.33
N TYR A 139 6.25 -9.18 19.39
CA TYR A 139 5.39 -9.30 20.57
C TYR A 139 4.40 -8.14 20.59
N SER A 140 3.21 -8.34 21.17
CA SER A 140 2.21 -7.29 21.34
C SER A 140 2.11 -6.91 22.83
N ASN A 141 2.64 -5.75 23.22
CA ASN A 141 2.72 -5.30 24.62
C ASN A 141 3.34 -6.36 25.57
N GLY A 142 4.34 -7.09 25.07
CA GLY A 142 5.03 -8.17 25.82
C GLY A 142 4.33 -9.53 25.75
N GLU A 143 3.16 -9.64 25.12
CA GLU A 143 2.48 -10.90 24.87
C GLU A 143 3.00 -11.59 23.62
N ASP A 144 3.19 -12.91 23.72
CA ASP A 144 3.56 -13.75 22.56
C ASP A 144 2.32 -13.94 21.68
N ILE A 145 2.40 -13.46 20.45
CA ILE A 145 1.35 -13.57 19.43
C ILE A 145 1.67 -14.60 18.34
N GLY A 146 2.61 -15.49 18.62
CA GLY A 146 3.01 -16.59 17.73
C GLY A 146 3.96 -16.16 16.62
N PHE A 147 3.76 -16.67 15.42
CA PHE A 147 4.58 -16.41 14.24
C PHE A 147 4.23 -15.10 13.54
N VAL A 148 4.31 -14.01 14.28
CA VAL A 148 4.18 -12.64 13.75
C VAL A 148 5.56 -12.01 13.72
N GLY A 149 5.93 -11.46 12.55
CA GLY A 149 7.25 -10.87 12.31
C GLY A 149 7.21 -9.35 12.28
N GLU A 150 8.28 -8.72 12.80
CA GLU A 150 8.63 -7.33 12.59
C GLU A 150 9.81 -7.26 11.62
N VAL A 151 9.69 -6.43 10.57
CA VAL A 151 10.73 -6.37 9.54
C VAL A 151 12.00 -5.74 10.11
N LYS A 152 13.08 -6.51 10.12
CA LYS A 152 14.42 -6.13 10.56
C LYS A 152 15.25 -5.57 9.41
N GLU A 153 15.23 -6.27 8.27
CA GLU A 153 16.02 -5.94 7.09
C GLU A 153 15.24 -6.24 5.82
N VAL A 154 15.46 -5.42 4.79
CA VAL A 154 14.89 -5.61 3.44
C VAL A 154 16.03 -5.74 2.44
N ASN A 155 16.16 -6.90 1.81
CA ASN A 155 17.04 -7.10 0.66
C ASN A 155 16.32 -6.65 -0.63
N ALA A 156 16.47 -5.37 -0.97
CA ALA A 156 15.74 -4.77 -2.11
C ALA A 156 16.31 -5.14 -3.48
N ASP A 157 17.44 -5.83 -3.59
CA ASP A 157 18.11 -6.13 -4.85
C ASP A 157 17.20 -6.89 -5.81
N ILE A 158 16.44 -7.88 -5.30
CA ILE A 158 15.47 -8.62 -6.10
C ILE A 158 14.38 -7.70 -6.70
N LEU A 159 13.95 -6.66 -5.97
CA LEU A 159 12.95 -5.71 -6.46
C LEU A 159 13.54 -4.83 -7.56
N PHE A 160 14.76 -4.34 -7.39
CA PHE A 160 15.45 -3.55 -8.41
C PHE A 160 15.68 -4.37 -9.69
N ASP A 161 16.12 -5.62 -9.58
CA ASP A 161 16.29 -6.53 -10.72
C ASP A 161 14.99 -6.76 -11.49
N LEU A 162 13.88 -6.95 -10.78
CA LEU A 162 12.57 -7.13 -11.39
C LEU A 162 12.08 -5.87 -12.09
N LEU A 163 12.24 -4.70 -11.45
CA LEU A 163 11.87 -3.40 -12.02
C LEU A 163 12.73 -3.05 -13.23
N GLU A 164 14.02 -3.41 -13.24
CA GLU A 164 14.93 -3.19 -14.38
C GLU A 164 14.53 -4.06 -15.57
N LYS A 165 14.13 -5.30 -15.33
CA LYS A 165 13.62 -6.23 -16.35
C LYS A 165 12.16 -6.00 -16.73
N ASP A 166 11.61 -4.86 -16.34
CA ASP A 166 10.26 -4.40 -16.67
C ASP A 166 9.14 -5.30 -16.14
N PHE A 167 9.34 -5.98 -15.01
CA PHE A 167 8.26 -6.63 -14.28
C PHE A 167 7.54 -5.66 -13.34
N LEU A 168 6.31 -5.98 -12.99
CA LEU A 168 5.56 -5.41 -11.87
C LEU A 168 5.65 -6.39 -10.70
N PRO A 169 6.45 -6.09 -9.64
CA PRO A 169 6.53 -6.95 -8.47
C PRO A 169 5.26 -6.86 -7.62
N ILE A 170 4.76 -8.02 -7.19
CA ILE A 170 3.63 -8.13 -6.26
C ILE A 170 4.11 -8.92 -5.06
N VAL A 171 4.22 -8.26 -3.90
CA VAL A 171 4.84 -8.80 -2.71
C VAL A 171 3.79 -9.29 -1.71
N CYS A 172 3.95 -10.53 -1.28
CA CYS A 172 3.19 -11.15 -0.20
C CYS A 172 3.93 -10.90 1.14
N PRO A 173 3.26 -10.40 2.20
CA PRO A 173 3.90 -10.03 3.46
C PRO A 173 4.14 -11.25 4.37
N VAL A 174 4.94 -12.18 3.88
CA VAL A 174 5.47 -13.34 4.61
C VAL A 174 6.98 -13.26 4.56
N GLY A 175 7.65 -13.26 5.71
CA GLY A 175 9.11 -13.20 5.81
C GLY A 175 9.68 -14.37 6.58
N MET A 176 10.97 -14.33 6.83
CA MET A 176 11.70 -15.35 7.62
C MET A 176 12.74 -14.69 8.51
N ASP A 177 13.04 -15.35 9.65
CA ASP A 177 14.14 -14.95 10.52
C ASP A 177 15.48 -15.56 10.05
N ASP A 178 16.53 -15.36 10.85
CA ASP A 178 17.87 -15.88 10.55
C ASP A 178 17.96 -17.42 10.66
N ASP A 179 16.99 -18.08 11.31
CA ASP A 179 16.85 -19.54 11.39
C ASP A 179 15.91 -20.11 10.30
N TYR A 180 15.50 -19.25 9.34
CA TYR A 180 14.57 -19.59 8.26
C TYR A 180 13.15 -19.95 8.73
N GLN A 181 12.78 -19.61 9.96
CA GLN A 181 11.41 -19.74 10.42
C GLN A 181 10.51 -18.71 9.71
N THR A 182 9.35 -19.17 9.25
CA THR A 182 8.38 -18.32 8.52
C THR A 182 7.52 -17.50 9.48
N TYR A 183 7.30 -16.24 9.15
CA TYR A 183 6.46 -15.30 9.91
C TYR A 183 5.46 -14.55 9.02
N ASN A 184 4.26 -14.35 9.56
CA ASN A 184 3.26 -13.46 9.01
C ASN A 184 3.61 -12.01 9.39
N ILE A 185 3.64 -11.12 8.42
CA ILE A 185 3.99 -9.71 8.61
C ILE A 185 2.73 -8.86 8.40
N ASN A 186 2.56 -7.80 9.19
CA ASN A 186 1.54 -6.81 8.89
C ASN A 186 1.85 -6.14 7.53
N ALA A 187 0.86 -6.10 6.63
CA ALA A 187 1.09 -5.60 5.27
C ALA A 187 1.43 -4.10 5.21
N ASP A 188 0.96 -3.30 6.17
CA ASP A 188 1.33 -1.88 6.28
C ASP A 188 2.81 -1.75 6.70
N ASP A 189 3.26 -2.57 7.68
CA ASP A 189 4.66 -2.60 8.13
C ASP A 189 5.59 -3.06 6.99
N ALA A 190 5.20 -4.12 6.26
CA ALA A 190 5.97 -4.61 5.11
C ALA A 190 6.07 -3.55 3.99
N ALA A 191 4.95 -2.87 3.68
CA ALA A 191 4.94 -1.83 2.65
C ALA A 191 5.83 -0.63 3.02
N CYS A 192 5.81 -0.20 4.29
CA CYS A 192 6.70 0.84 4.81
C CYS A 192 8.18 0.43 4.70
N ALA A 193 8.50 -0.79 5.12
CA ALA A 193 9.87 -1.30 5.07
C ALA A 193 10.40 -1.37 3.63
N ILE A 194 9.59 -1.90 2.71
CA ILE A 194 9.92 -1.95 1.29
C ILE A 194 10.07 -0.54 0.71
N ALA A 195 9.11 0.35 0.97
CA ALA A 195 9.15 1.71 0.43
C ALA A 195 10.41 2.48 0.86
N ARG A 196 10.84 2.30 2.10
CA ARG A 196 12.12 2.85 2.61
C ARG A 196 13.32 2.26 1.88
N ALA A 197 13.38 0.93 1.76
CA ALA A 197 14.52 0.24 1.16
C ALA A 197 14.70 0.55 -0.33
N VAL A 198 13.62 0.78 -1.06
CA VAL A 198 13.66 1.16 -2.49
C VAL A 198 13.68 2.67 -2.71
N HIS A 199 13.73 3.49 -1.66
CA HIS A 199 13.64 4.96 -1.73
C HIS A 199 12.46 5.42 -2.59
N ALA A 200 11.27 4.92 -2.26
CA ALA A 200 10.08 5.19 -3.05
C ALA A 200 9.75 6.68 -3.10
N GLU A 201 9.42 7.17 -4.28
CA GLU A 201 8.89 8.55 -4.46
C GLU A 201 7.53 8.70 -3.75
N LYS A 202 6.71 7.65 -3.81
CA LYS A 202 5.40 7.60 -3.15
C LYS A 202 5.16 6.25 -2.50
N LEU A 203 4.53 6.27 -1.33
CA LEU A 203 3.89 5.12 -0.71
C LEU A 203 2.40 5.43 -0.60
N ALA A 204 1.55 4.65 -1.25
CA ALA A 204 0.10 4.79 -1.20
C ALA A 204 -0.53 3.65 -0.39
N PHE A 205 -1.24 3.98 0.68
CA PHE A 205 -2.07 3.05 1.43
C PHE A 205 -3.50 3.10 0.90
N LEU A 206 -3.96 2.03 0.27
CA LEU A 206 -5.36 1.83 -0.04
C LEU A 206 -6.04 1.16 1.16
N THR A 207 -6.98 1.86 1.77
CA THR A 207 -7.61 1.50 3.04
C THR A 207 -9.13 1.71 2.97
N ASP A 208 -9.84 1.40 4.05
CA ASP A 208 -11.30 1.58 4.16
C ASP A 208 -11.69 2.94 4.77
N ILE A 209 -10.78 3.91 4.77
CA ILE A 209 -10.99 5.26 5.29
C ILE A 209 -10.51 6.30 4.27
N GLU A 210 -11.17 7.45 4.24
CA GLU A 210 -10.87 8.51 3.27
C GLU A 210 -9.53 9.21 3.52
N GLY A 211 -9.07 9.25 4.77
CA GLY A 211 -7.80 9.88 5.16
C GLY A 211 -7.77 10.21 6.65
N VAL A 212 -7.01 11.23 7.03
CA VAL A 212 -6.88 11.73 8.39
C VAL A 212 -7.83 12.90 8.61
N TYR A 213 -8.59 12.88 9.69
CA TYR A 213 -9.55 13.93 10.07
C TYR A 213 -9.06 14.66 11.33
N LYS A 214 -9.32 15.99 11.41
CA LYS A 214 -9.17 16.73 12.68
C LYS A 214 -10.22 16.28 13.70
N ASP A 215 -11.45 16.08 13.26
CA ASP A 215 -12.53 15.46 14.02
C ASP A 215 -13.10 14.28 13.21
N PRO A 216 -12.89 13.01 13.66
CA PRO A 216 -13.40 11.83 12.95
C PRO A 216 -14.92 11.79 12.77
N LYS A 217 -15.67 12.63 13.50
CA LYS A 217 -17.13 12.72 13.41
C LYS A 217 -17.60 13.74 12.38
N ASP A 218 -16.73 14.62 11.92
CA ASP A 218 -17.05 15.65 10.92
C ASP A 218 -16.28 15.39 9.61
N PRO A 219 -16.94 14.89 8.55
CA PRO A 219 -16.31 14.64 7.25
C PRO A 219 -15.68 15.87 6.59
N LYS A 220 -16.09 17.08 7.00
CA LYS A 220 -15.53 18.33 6.48
C LYS A 220 -14.14 18.64 7.03
N THR A 221 -13.69 17.89 8.01
CA THR A 221 -12.39 18.07 8.66
C THR A 221 -11.29 17.17 8.09
N LEU A 222 -11.52 16.54 6.95
CA LEU A 222 -10.51 15.78 6.23
C LEU A 222 -9.30 16.68 5.92
N ILE A 223 -8.13 16.21 6.31
CA ILE A 223 -6.85 16.92 6.10
C ILE A 223 -6.27 16.43 4.77
N SER A 224 -6.21 17.27 3.76
CA SER A 224 -5.65 16.91 2.45
C SER A 224 -4.11 16.86 2.47
N GLU A 225 -3.47 17.77 3.20
CA GLU A 225 -2.03 17.79 3.45
C GLU A 225 -1.75 17.77 4.94
N LEU A 226 -0.86 16.89 5.37
CA LEU A 226 -0.48 16.74 6.76
C LEU A 226 1.06 16.67 6.86
N TRP A 227 1.65 17.67 7.49
CA TRP A 227 3.08 17.71 7.74
C TRP A 227 3.48 16.77 8.87
N VAL A 228 4.65 16.15 8.79
CA VAL A 228 5.13 15.21 9.82
C VAL A 228 5.05 15.80 11.23
N ASP A 229 5.44 17.07 11.42
CA ASP A 229 5.40 17.71 12.74
C ASP A 229 3.96 17.97 13.20
N GLU A 230 3.07 18.35 12.29
CA GLU A 230 1.64 18.50 12.60
C GLU A 230 1.01 17.14 12.96
N ALA A 231 1.36 16.09 12.21
CA ALA A 231 0.92 14.72 12.51
C ALA A 231 1.34 14.27 13.91
N ARG A 232 2.59 14.53 14.30
CA ARG A 232 3.09 14.25 15.65
C ARG A 232 2.34 15.01 16.74
N ASN A 233 1.98 16.27 16.47
CA ASN A 233 1.21 17.09 17.42
C ASN A 233 -0.21 16.55 17.57
N LEU A 234 -0.92 16.24 16.47
CA LEU A 234 -2.25 15.66 16.51
C LEU A 234 -2.29 14.32 17.27
N MET A 235 -1.23 13.50 17.13
CA MET A 235 -1.10 12.25 17.89
C MET A 235 -0.91 12.53 19.40
N LYS A 236 -0.07 13.48 19.78
CA LYS A 236 0.19 13.85 21.18
C LYS A 236 -1.04 14.45 21.87
N GLU A 237 -1.82 15.23 21.15
CA GLU A 237 -3.04 15.88 21.65
C GLU A 237 -4.23 14.91 21.71
N GLY A 238 -4.06 13.67 21.21
CA GLY A 238 -5.09 12.64 21.29
C GLY A 238 -6.24 12.78 20.26
N TYR A 239 -6.10 13.64 19.26
CA TYR A 239 -7.08 13.76 18.16
C TYR A 239 -7.11 12.51 17.26
N ILE A 240 -5.99 11.78 17.23
CA ILE A 240 -5.84 10.56 16.43
C ILE A 240 -5.78 9.36 17.36
N GLY A 241 -6.70 8.42 17.19
CA GLY A 241 -6.79 7.23 18.01
C GLY A 241 -7.06 5.94 17.21
N GLY A 242 -7.22 4.85 17.95
CA GLY A 242 -7.56 3.54 17.37
C GLY A 242 -6.56 3.05 16.32
N GLY A 243 -7.07 2.43 15.28
CA GLY A 243 -6.26 1.86 14.19
C GLY A 243 -5.52 2.88 13.31
N MET A 244 -5.87 4.18 13.39
CA MET A 244 -5.17 5.22 12.66
C MET A 244 -3.82 5.57 13.30
N LEU A 245 -3.70 5.47 14.61
CA LEU A 245 -2.47 5.83 15.34
C LEU A 245 -1.24 5.05 14.84
N PRO A 246 -1.24 3.70 14.83
CA PRO A 246 -0.11 2.93 14.30
C PRO A 246 0.13 3.18 12.81
N LYS A 247 -0.93 3.38 12.02
CA LYS A 247 -0.80 3.69 10.59
C LYS A 247 -0.10 5.02 10.36
N LEU A 248 -0.48 6.08 11.09
CA LEU A 248 0.15 7.38 10.96
C LEU A 248 1.60 7.37 11.46
N GLN A 249 1.90 6.61 12.53
CA GLN A 249 3.27 6.40 12.97
C GLN A 249 4.13 5.76 11.86
N ASN A 250 3.63 4.69 11.23
CA ASN A 250 4.31 4.05 10.11
C ASN A 250 4.55 5.02 8.93
N CYS A 251 3.60 5.90 8.64
CA CYS A 251 3.75 6.91 7.60
C CYS A 251 4.87 7.91 7.94
N ILE A 252 4.89 8.40 9.18
CA ILE A 252 5.93 9.32 9.67
C ILE A 252 7.31 8.66 9.60
N ASP A 253 7.41 7.40 10.03
CA ASP A 253 8.66 6.64 10.03
C ASP A 253 9.13 6.36 8.60
N ALA A 254 8.22 6.09 7.66
CA ALA A 254 8.56 5.92 6.26
C ALA A 254 9.17 7.19 5.66
N ILE A 255 8.57 8.36 5.93
CA ILE A 255 9.06 9.65 5.47
C ILE A 255 10.41 10.00 6.12
N ALA A 256 10.54 9.81 7.42
CA ALA A 256 11.80 10.07 8.14
C ALA A 256 12.98 9.23 7.61
N ASN A 257 12.67 8.10 6.96
CA ASN A 257 13.65 7.17 6.40
C ASN A 257 13.71 7.18 4.86
N GLY A 258 13.33 8.29 4.21
CA GLY A 258 13.64 8.54 2.81
C GLY A 258 12.52 8.31 1.80
N VAL A 259 11.31 7.98 2.22
CA VAL A 259 10.13 8.04 1.35
C VAL A 259 9.73 9.49 1.16
N SER A 260 9.59 9.96 -0.07
CA SER A 260 9.31 11.39 -0.31
C SER A 260 7.91 11.78 0.15
N ARG A 261 6.90 10.94 -0.07
CA ARG A 261 5.51 11.20 0.28
C ARG A 261 4.75 9.91 0.60
N VAL A 262 3.84 10.00 1.56
CA VAL A 262 2.92 8.91 1.90
C VAL A 262 1.49 9.38 1.72
N HIS A 263 0.66 8.58 1.06
CA HIS A 263 -0.73 8.88 0.79
C HIS A 263 -1.63 7.85 1.47
N ILE A 264 -2.67 8.32 2.16
CA ILE A 264 -3.75 7.49 2.73
C ILE A 264 -4.99 7.74 1.89
N LEU A 265 -5.49 6.70 1.22
CA LEU A 265 -6.57 6.77 0.23
C LEU A 265 -7.67 5.78 0.55
N ASP A 266 -8.92 6.18 0.30
CA ASP A 266 -10.03 5.24 0.33
C ASP A 266 -10.02 4.36 -0.92
N GLY A 267 -9.62 3.11 -0.75
CA GLY A 267 -9.60 2.12 -1.82
C GLY A 267 -10.98 1.69 -2.33
N ARG A 268 -12.07 2.16 -1.72
CA ARG A 268 -13.46 1.94 -2.18
C ARG A 268 -13.88 2.96 -3.24
N ILE A 269 -13.12 4.04 -3.41
CA ILE A 269 -13.36 5.03 -4.47
C ILE A 269 -12.79 4.47 -5.78
N PRO A 270 -13.61 4.35 -6.84
CA PRO A 270 -13.14 3.94 -8.16
C PRO A 270 -11.97 4.80 -8.65
N HIS A 271 -10.93 4.14 -9.16
CA HIS A 271 -9.74 4.82 -9.69
C HIS A 271 -9.04 5.78 -8.73
N CYS A 272 -9.07 5.46 -7.42
CA CYS A 272 -8.52 6.31 -6.37
C CYS A 272 -7.04 6.67 -6.56
N LEU A 273 -6.22 5.76 -7.10
CA LEU A 273 -4.81 6.03 -7.38
C LEU A 273 -4.63 7.07 -8.49
N LEU A 274 -5.42 6.99 -9.55
CA LEU A 274 -5.34 7.94 -10.67
C LEU A 274 -5.80 9.34 -10.22
N LEU A 275 -6.89 9.40 -9.46
CA LEU A 275 -7.40 10.65 -8.91
C LEU A 275 -6.39 11.32 -7.98
N GLU A 276 -5.65 10.54 -7.19
CA GLU A 276 -4.62 11.06 -6.30
C GLU A 276 -3.36 11.50 -7.02
N ILE A 277 -2.94 10.78 -8.07
CA ILE A 277 -1.65 11.01 -8.73
C ILE A 277 -1.76 12.05 -9.84
N PHE A 278 -2.85 12.07 -10.58
CA PHE A 278 -3.02 12.90 -11.79
C PHE A 278 -3.92 14.12 -11.58
N THR A 279 -4.27 14.47 -10.35
CA THR A 279 -5.03 15.68 -10.06
C THR A 279 -4.34 16.54 -8.99
N ASN A 280 -4.49 17.87 -9.10
CA ASN A 280 -3.91 18.82 -8.14
C ASN A 280 -4.52 18.66 -6.74
N LYS A 281 -5.81 18.39 -6.67
CA LYS A 281 -6.54 18.36 -5.41
C LYS A 281 -6.38 17.05 -4.64
N GLY A 282 -6.15 15.90 -5.35
CA GLY A 282 -6.17 14.57 -4.77
C GLY A 282 -7.49 14.25 -4.05
N ILE A 283 -7.57 13.08 -3.44
CA ILE A 283 -8.80 12.60 -2.79
C ILE A 283 -8.63 12.18 -1.34
N GLY A 284 -7.39 12.01 -0.88
CA GLY A 284 -7.07 11.53 0.46
C GLY A 284 -6.19 12.48 1.26
N THR A 285 -5.42 11.92 2.20
CA THR A 285 -4.42 12.66 2.97
C THR A 285 -3.03 12.35 2.43
N ALA A 286 -2.29 13.38 2.03
CA ALA A 286 -0.86 13.29 1.74
C ALA A 286 -0.05 13.70 2.97
N ILE A 287 0.83 12.81 3.46
CA ILE A 287 1.78 13.11 4.54
C ILE A 287 3.10 13.49 3.89
N LEU A 288 3.65 14.62 4.34
CA LEU A 288 4.76 15.34 3.71
C LEU A 288 5.87 15.65 4.71
N ASN A 289 7.11 15.74 4.21
CA ASN A 289 8.24 16.20 5.01
C ASN A 289 8.64 17.64 4.61
N GLY A 290 8.88 18.49 5.59
CA GLY A 290 9.42 19.84 5.37
C GLY A 290 8.47 20.79 4.65
N THR A 291 8.99 21.52 3.65
CA THR A 291 8.30 22.61 2.95
C THR A 291 7.73 22.21 1.58
N GLU A 292 7.80 20.94 1.20
CA GLU A 292 7.29 20.49 -0.10
C GLU A 292 5.77 20.36 -0.06
N SER A 293 5.06 21.13 -0.92
CA SER A 293 3.62 21.02 -1.10
C SER A 293 3.25 19.75 -1.89
N ARG A 294 2.01 19.26 -1.66
CA ARG A 294 1.35 18.26 -2.51
C ARG A 294 1.28 18.72 -3.96
N TYR A 295 1.05 19.98 -4.16
CA TYR A 295 0.91 20.60 -5.47
C TYR A 295 2.29 20.79 -6.10
N TYR A 296 2.55 20.03 -7.16
CA TYR A 296 3.81 20.11 -7.90
C TYR A 296 3.87 21.31 -8.87
N TYR A 297 2.71 21.83 -9.22
CA TYR A 297 2.54 22.94 -10.13
C TYR A 297 1.69 23.97 -9.40
N GLY A 298 2.27 25.13 -9.14
CA GLY A 298 1.53 26.24 -8.57
C GLY A 298 0.30 26.56 -9.41
N GLU A 299 -0.76 27.08 -8.74
CA GLU A 299 -1.96 27.57 -9.39
C GLU A 299 -1.65 28.55 -10.52
#